data_eacf4d2c0391c8d52f9ee1027a64a1b5
#
_entry.id   eacf4d2c0391c8d52f9ee1027a64a1b5
#
_cell.length_a   1.000
_cell.length_b   1.000
_cell.length_c   1.000
_cell.angle_alpha   90.00
_cell.angle_beta   90.00
_cell.angle_gamma   90.00
#
_symmetry.space_group_name_H-M   'P 1'
#
loop_
_entity.id
_entity.type
_entity.pdbx_description
1 polymer ?
#
loop_
_entity_poly.entity_id
_entity_poly.type
_entity_poly.pdbx_seq_one_letter_code
_entity_poly.pdbx_strand_id
1 'polypeptide(L)'
;MPIKKYKPMTPGRRGMTTLAKDEITTSKPEKSLLAPLKSKGGRNNTGRITTRHQGSGHKRTYRIIDFKRNKDNVPARVATIEYDPNSSANIALLNYADGEKRYIIAPKDLKVGMTVISGTETDIKIGNCCEMRNMPEGTFIHNVELKPGKGGQMARSAGCSAQILGIEEKYVTLRLSSGEVRKVLANCRATVGTVGNEDYSLVNYGKAGRNRWRGIRPTVRGSVMNPNDHPHGGGEGRTPIGRKSPMTPWGKKALGVKTRRNKKASTKLIVRRRNGK
;
A
#
# COMPACT_ATOMS: atom_id res chain seq x y z
N MET A 1 -12.50 8.50 -8.16
CA MET A 1 -13.78 8.32 -7.43
C MET A 1 -14.17 9.62 -6.75
N PRO A 2 -15.40 10.09 -6.86
CA PRO A 2 -15.81 11.31 -6.16
C PRO A 2 -15.81 11.09 -4.63
N ILE A 3 -15.33 12.09 -3.91
CA ILE A 3 -15.35 12.10 -2.44
C ILE A 3 -16.72 12.57 -1.97
N LYS A 4 -17.39 11.73 -1.19
CA LYS A 4 -18.67 12.06 -0.55
C LYS A 4 -18.40 12.87 0.73
N LYS A 5 -18.89 14.12 0.78
CA LYS A 5 -18.91 14.97 1.97
C LYS A 5 -20.19 14.72 2.77
N TYR A 6 -20.11 14.82 4.10
CA TYR A 6 -21.27 14.71 4.98
C TYR A 6 -21.78 16.09 5.40
N LYS A 7 -23.09 16.21 5.65
CA LYS A 7 -23.68 17.41 6.25
C LYS A 7 -23.08 17.65 7.65
N PRO A 8 -22.76 18.89 8.04
CA PRO A 8 -22.09 19.23 9.30
C PRO A 8 -23.05 19.22 10.50
N MET A 9 -23.78 18.13 10.71
CA MET A 9 -24.80 18.02 11.78
C MET A 9 -24.19 17.80 13.17
N THR A 10 -22.95 17.27 13.25
CA THR A 10 -22.23 17.04 14.51
C THR A 10 -20.76 17.42 14.33
N PRO A 11 -20.02 17.71 15.44
CA PRO A 11 -18.58 18.02 15.35
C PRO A 11 -17.78 16.96 14.58
N GLY A 12 -18.08 15.67 14.78
CA GLY A 12 -17.40 14.57 14.07
C GLY A 12 -17.77 14.48 12.59
N ARG A 13 -18.94 14.97 12.17
CA ARG A 13 -19.38 14.97 10.77
C ARG A 13 -18.95 16.21 9.98
N ARG A 14 -18.63 17.30 10.65
CA ARG A 14 -18.30 18.60 10.03
C ARG A 14 -17.22 18.49 8.96
N GLY A 15 -16.14 17.78 9.22
CA GLY A 15 -15.03 17.58 8.27
C GLY A 15 -14.96 16.17 7.70
N MET A 16 -15.96 15.32 7.96
CA MET A 16 -15.91 13.91 7.55
C MET A 16 -16.15 13.75 6.06
N THR A 17 -15.31 12.92 5.44
CA THR A 17 -15.50 12.49 4.06
C THR A 17 -15.36 10.96 3.94
N THR A 18 -15.89 10.40 2.87
CA THR A 18 -15.72 9.00 2.47
C THR A 18 -15.60 8.91 0.97
N LEU A 19 -15.05 7.83 0.47
CA LEU A 19 -15.09 7.52 -0.95
C LEU A 19 -16.52 7.15 -1.36
N ALA A 20 -16.95 7.64 -2.51
CA ALA A 20 -18.07 7.05 -3.21
C ALA A 20 -17.59 5.68 -3.73
N LYS A 21 -18.43 4.66 -3.60
CA LYS A 21 -18.06 3.28 -3.94
C LYS A 21 -18.58 2.88 -5.33
N ASP A 22 -18.56 3.80 -6.27
CA ASP A 22 -19.21 3.66 -7.57
C ASP A 22 -18.58 2.57 -8.44
N GLU A 23 -17.27 2.30 -8.25
CA GLU A 23 -16.55 1.24 -8.98
C GLU A 23 -16.76 -0.15 -8.38
N ILE A 24 -17.29 -0.23 -7.15
CA ILE A 24 -17.46 -1.52 -6.45
C ILE A 24 -18.75 -2.17 -6.92
N THR A 25 -18.63 -3.33 -7.53
CA THR A 25 -19.77 -4.05 -8.12
C THR A 25 -20.46 -5.00 -7.14
N THR A 26 -19.74 -5.50 -6.14
CA THR A 26 -20.31 -6.37 -5.11
C THR A 26 -19.73 -6.11 -3.73
N SER A 27 -20.52 -6.34 -2.69
CA SER A 27 -20.09 -6.26 -1.29
C SER A 27 -19.74 -7.65 -0.71
N LYS A 28 -20.08 -8.74 -1.41
CA LYS A 28 -19.87 -10.11 -0.94
C LYS A 28 -18.58 -10.66 -1.57
N PRO A 29 -17.54 -10.96 -0.77
CA PRO A 29 -16.31 -11.54 -1.27
C PRO A 29 -16.46 -13.03 -1.58
N GLU A 30 -15.62 -13.54 -2.48
CA GLU A 30 -15.52 -14.96 -2.79
C GLU A 30 -15.01 -15.74 -1.56
N LYS A 31 -15.82 -16.68 -1.06
CA LYS A 31 -15.56 -17.38 0.19
C LYS A 31 -14.30 -18.25 0.16
N SER A 32 -14.01 -18.89 -0.97
CA SER A 32 -12.84 -19.75 -1.17
C SER A 32 -11.52 -18.99 -1.06
N LEU A 33 -11.53 -17.66 -1.31
CA LEU A 33 -10.36 -16.78 -1.28
C LEU A 33 -10.26 -15.95 0.02
N LEU A 34 -10.95 -16.36 1.08
CA LEU A 34 -10.89 -15.73 2.39
C LEU A 34 -10.03 -16.53 3.36
N ALA A 35 -9.20 -15.85 4.11
CA ALA A 35 -8.43 -16.40 5.22
C ALA A 35 -8.69 -15.62 6.53
N PRO A 36 -8.64 -16.28 7.71
CA PRO A 36 -8.77 -15.60 8.98
C PRO A 36 -7.59 -14.66 9.22
N LEU A 37 -7.86 -13.44 9.69
CA LEU A 37 -6.85 -12.46 10.06
C LEU A 37 -6.93 -12.16 11.56
N LYS A 38 -6.01 -12.77 12.33
CA LYS A 38 -5.92 -12.54 13.79
C LYS A 38 -5.15 -11.23 14.04
N SER A 39 -5.72 -10.34 14.86
CA SER A 39 -5.04 -9.13 15.31
C SER A 39 -4.00 -9.47 16.38
N LYS A 40 -2.76 -9.09 16.16
CA LYS A 40 -1.66 -9.27 17.14
C LYS A 40 -1.48 -8.07 18.06
N GLY A 41 -2.22 -6.96 17.87
CA GLY A 41 -2.11 -5.75 18.67
C GLY A 41 -0.69 -5.16 18.73
N GLY A 42 0.09 -5.28 17.67
CA GLY A 42 1.48 -4.79 17.60
C GLY A 42 2.52 -5.64 18.34
N ARG A 43 2.16 -6.86 18.78
CA ARG A 43 3.08 -7.79 19.47
C ARG A 43 3.83 -8.65 18.44
N ASN A 44 5.10 -8.96 18.77
CA ASN A 44 5.93 -9.90 18.02
C ASN A 44 5.64 -11.35 18.46
N ASN A 45 6.48 -12.30 18.00
CA ASN A 45 6.38 -13.72 18.35
C ASN A 45 6.65 -14.00 19.86
N THR A 46 7.38 -13.12 20.56
CA THR A 46 7.65 -13.22 21.99
C THR A 46 6.61 -12.48 22.85
N GLY A 47 5.54 -11.95 22.28
CA GLY A 47 4.48 -11.23 22.98
C GLY A 47 4.81 -9.78 23.33
N ARG A 48 6.01 -9.28 23.02
CA ARG A 48 6.44 -7.90 23.29
C ARG A 48 5.89 -6.94 22.26
N ILE A 49 5.51 -5.73 22.70
CA ILE A 49 5.04 -4.66 21.81
C ILE A 49 6.24 -4.11 21.02
N THR A 50 6.28 -4.42 19.72
CA THR A 50 7.29 -3.88 18.77
C THR A 50 6.74 -2.73 17.95
N THR A 51 5.42 -2.64 17.78
CA THR A 51 4.72 -1.55 17.12
C THR A 51 3.66 -1.01 18.06
N ARG A 52 3.87 0.20 18.58
CA ARG A 52 2.93 0.84 19.52
C ARG A 52 1.66 1.31 18.81
N HIS A 53 0.63 1.61 19.61
CA HIS A 53 -0.61 2.23 19.18
C HIS A 53 -1.42 1.36 18.19
N GLN A 54 -1.34 0.04 18.33
CA GLN A 54 -2.17 -0.91 17.58
C GLN A 54 -3.01 -1.75 18.52
N GLY A 55 -4.18 -2.14 18.05
CA GLY A 55 -5.12 -2.99 18.76
C GLY A 55 -6.55 -2.51 18.64
N SER A 56 -7.49 -3.38 19.03
CA SER A 56 -8.92 -3.18 18.77
C SER A 56 -9.22 -3.09 17.26
N GLY A 57 -10.34 -2.54 16.90
CA GLY A 57 -10.77 -2.40 15.53
C GLY A 57 -11.76 -3.47 15.10
N HIS A 58 -12.35 -3.27 13.93
CA HIS A 58 -13.29 -4.24 13.38
C HIS A 58 -12.60 -5.56 13.04
N LYS A 59 -13.29 -6.68 13.27
CA LYS A 59 -12.87 -7.99 12.78
C LYS A 59 -12.78 -7.95 11.26
N ARG A 60 -11.65 -8.41 10.70
CA ARG A 60 -11.41 -8.45 9.26
C ARG A 60 -11.07 -9.86 8.84
N THR A 61 -11.41 -10.18 7.60
CA THR A 61 -10.92 -11.36 6.89
C THR A 61 -9.87 -10.91 5.87
N TYR A 62 -8.86 -11.71 5.69
CA TYR A 62 -7.83 -11.47 4.65
C TYR A 62 -8.36 -12.00 3.31
N ARG A 63 -8.16 -11.22 2.23
CA ARG A 63 -8.38 -11.68 0.85
C ARG A 63 -7.07 -12.21 0.32
N ILE A 64 -7.09 -13.42 -0.20
CA ILE A 64 -5.90 -14.03 -0.81
C ILE A 64 -5.73 -13.40 -2.19
N ILE A 65 -4.79 -12.45 -2.27
CA ILE A 65 -4.50 -11.71 -3.51
C ILE A 65 -3.33 -12.37 -4.20
N ASP A 66 -3.45 -12.63 -5.50
CA ASP A 66 -2.38 -13.14 -6.34
C ASP A 66 -1.40 -12.03 -6.71
N PHE A 67 -0.37 -11.86 -5.88
CA PHE A 67 0.73 -10.95 -6.17
C PHE A 67 1.77 -11.53 -7.12
N LYS A 68 1.74 -12.86 -7.37
CA LYS A 68 2.73 -13.54 -8.21
C LYS A 68 2.36 -13.49 -9.69
N ARG A 69 1.06 -13.56 -9.97
CA ARG A 69 0.55 -13.61 -11.35
C ARG A 69 1.22 -14.71 -12.18
N ASN A 70 1.38 -15.89 -11.58
CA ASN A 70 2.14 -17.01 -12.14
C ASN A 70 1.32 -17.97 -12.99
N LYS A 71 0.10 -17.60 -13.38
CA LYS A 71 -0.74 -18.41 -14.27
C LYS A 71 -0.60 -17.86 -15.69
N ASP A 72 0.39 -18.42 -16.39
CA ASP A 72 0.82 -17.90 -17.67
C ASP A 72 -0.08 -18.39 -18.81
N ASN A 73 -0.32 -17.50 -19.80
CA ASN A 73 -1.02 -17.75 -21.05
C ASN A 73 -2.48 -18.22 -20.91
N VAL A 74 -3.04 -18.18 -19.70
CA VAL A 74 -4.46 -18.49 -19.49
C VAL A 74 -5.23 -17.19 -19.36
N PRO A 75 -6.20 -16.90 -20.27
CA PRO A 75 -7.01 -15.70 -20.18
C PRO A 75 -7.95 -15.77 -18.98
N ALA A 76 -8.11 -14.65 -18.31
CA ALA A 76 -9.03 -14.50 -17.19
C ALA A 76 -9.95 -13.30 -17.42
N ARG A 77 -11.24 -13.50 -17.18
CA ARG A 77 -12.24 -12.43 -17.26
C ARG A 77 -12.43 -11.77 -15.90
N VAL A 78 -12.46 -10.44 -15.87
CA VAL A 78 -12.80 -9.69 -14.67
C VAL A 78 -14.28 -9.90 -14.36
N ALA A 79 -14.56 -10.57 -13.24
CA ALA A 79 -15.92 -10.88 -12.80
C ALA A 79 -16.52 -9.75 -11.94
N THR A 80 -15.77 -9.27 -10.95
CA THR A 80 -16.21 -8.23 -10.01
C THR A 80 -15.04 -7.32 -9.60
N ILE A 81 -15.38 -6.10 -9.16
CA ILE A 81 -14.47 -5.20 -8.46
C ILE A 81 -14.97 -5.07 -7.02
N GLU A 82 -14.09 -5.30 -6.04
CA GLU A 82 -14.46 -5.43 -4.64
C GLU A 82 -13.60 -4.55 -3.72
N TYR A 83 -14.17 -4.23 -2.57
CA TYR A 83 -13.48 -3.54 -1.48
C TYR A 83 -12.61 -4.50 -0.68
N ASP A 84 -11.35 -4.16 -0.45
CA ASP A 84 -10.48 -4.85 0.51
C ASP A 84 -10.30 -4.03 1.79
N PRO A 85 -10.74 -4.52 2.98
CA PRO A 85 -10.55 -3.82 4.25
C PRO A 85 -9.09 -3.79 4.73
N ASN A 86 -8.21 -4.58 4.13
CA ASN A 86 -6.80 -4.71 4.53
C ASN A 86 -5.85 -3.89 3.67
N SER A 87 -6.33 -3.41 2.51
CA SER A 87 -5.58 -2.59 1.57
C SER A 87 -6.25 -1.22 1.37
N SER A 88 -5.54 -0.29 0.78
CA SER A 88 -6.11 0.98 0.30
C SER A 88 -6.69 0.86 -1.11
N ALA A 89 -6.19 -0.07 -1.90
CA ALA A 89 -6.65 -0.34 -3.27
C ALA A 89 -7.89 -1.24 -3.27
N ASN A 90 -8.73 -1.10 -4.31
CA ASN A 90 -9.75 -2.09 -4.63
C ASN A 90 -9.09 -3.34 -5.23
N ILE A 91 -9.79 -4.47 -5.17
CA ILE A 91 -9.36 -5.74 -5.76
C ILE A 91 -10.34 -6.16 -6.84
N ALA A 92 -9.87 -6.90 -7.83
CA ALA A 92 -10.70 -7.48 -8.87
C ALA A 92 -10.68 -9.00 -8.79
N LEU A 93 -11.84 -9.62 -8.84
CA LEU A 93 -11.98 -11.07 -8.96
C LEU A 93 -11.84 -11.47 -10.42
N LEU A 94 -10.92 -12.37 -10.69
CA LEU A 94 -10.71 -12.97 -12.00
C LEU A 94 -11.27 -14.38 -12.04
N ASN A 95 -12.03 -14.68 -13.08
CA ASN A 95 -12.42 -16.04 -13.47
C ASN A 95 -11.56 -16.47 -14.63
N TYR A 96 -10.70 -17.45 -14.44
CA TYR A 96 -9.87 -18.04 -15.48
C TYR A 96 -10.66 -19.01 -16.36
N ALA A 97 -10.20 -19.23 -17.57
CA ALA A 97 -10.86 -20.13 -18.54
C ALA A 97 -10.96 -21.58 -18.04
N ASP A 98 -10.05 -22.02 -17.13
CA ASP A 98 -10.04 -23.33 -16.49
C ASP A 98 -10.88 -23.41 -15.21
N GLY A 99 -11.66 -22.37 -14.87
CA GLY A 99 -12.54 -22.32 -13.72
C GLY A 99 -11.89 -21.85 -12.40
N GLU A 100 -10.55 -21.67 -12.36
CA GLU A 100 -9.90 -21.11 -11.18
C GLU A 100 -10.26 -19.64 -10.97
N LYS A 101 -10.41 -19.24 -9.71
CA LYS A 101 -10.66 -17.84 -9.34
C LYS A 101 -9.48 -17.29 -8.58
N ARG A 102 -9.08 -16.04 -8.85
CA ARG A 102 -8.05 -15.32 -8.10
C ARG A 102 -8.41 -13.85 -7.95
N TYR A 103 -8.00 -13.25 -6.83
CA TYR A 103 -8.01 -11.80 -6.68
C TYR A 103 -6.71 -11.19 -7.19
N ILE A 104 -6.84 -10.04 -7.86
CA ILE A 104 -5.71 -9.16 -8.20
C ILE A 104 -5.95 -7.76 -7.66
N ILE A 105 -4.90 -6.94 -7.58
CA ILE A 105 -5.07 -5.50 -7.35
C ILE A 105 -5.79 -4.91 -8.56
N ALA A 106 -6.86 -4.14 -8.33
CA ALA A 106 -7.59 -3.50 -9.42
C ALA A 106 -6.82 -2.26 -9.91
N PRO A 107 -6.30 -2.25 -11.15
CA PRO A 107 -5.76 -1.04 -11.75
C PRO A 107 -6.88 -0.04 -12.05
N LYS A 108 -6.50 1.23 -12.20
CA LYS A 108 -7.38 2.29 -12.69
C LYS A 108 -7.90 1.89 -14.09
N ASP A 109 -9.14 2.23 -14.34
CA ASP A 109 -9.84 1.97 -15.63
C ASP A 109 -10.10 0.48 -15.97
N LEU A 110 -9.77 -0.45 -15.06
CA LEU A 110 -10.20 -1.83 -15.20
C LEU A 110 -11.71 -1.93 -14.99
N LYS A 111 -12.42 -2.58 -15.91
CA LYS A 111 -13.88 -2.76 -15.87
C LYS A 111 -14.25 -4.25 -15.84
N VAL A 112 -15.41 -4.53 -15.26
CA VAL A 112 -16.01 -5.88 -15.32
C VAL A 112 -16.20 -6.29 -16.78
N GLY A 113 -15.90 -7.54 -17.08
CA GLY A 113 -15.95 -8.11 -18.43
C GLY A 113 -14.66 -8.02 -19.24
N MET A 114 -13.70 -7.17 -18.85
CA MET A 114 -12.39 -7.13 -19.51
C MET A 114 -11.63 -8.44 -19.29
N THR A 115 -10.84 -8.82 -20.28
CA THR A 115 -9.94 -9.98 -20.20
C THR A 115 -8.53 -9.52 -19.87
N VAL A 116 -7.88 -10.23 -18.95
CA VAL A 116 -6.49 -10.01 -18.53
C VAL A 116 -5.71 -11.30 -18.67
N ILE A 117 -4.45 -11.19 -19.05
CA ILE A 117 -3.53 -12.31 -19.27
C ILE A 117 -2.23 -12.04 -18.50
N SER A 118 -1.60 -13.10 -18.06
CA SER A 118 -0.25 -13.07 -17.48
C SER A 118 0.66 -13.97 -18.30
N GLY A 119 1.92 -13.61 -18.44
CA GLY A 119 2.87 -14.41 -19.20
C GLY A 119 4.27 -13.82 -19.15
N THR A 120 5.21 -14.41 -19.86
CA THR A 120 6.54 -13.82 -20.09
C THR A 120 6.41 -12.57 -20.96
N GLU A 121 5.58 -12.67 -21.99
CA GLU A 121 5.26 -11.62 -22.94
C GLU A 121 3.74 -11.55 -23.12
N THR A 122 3.18 -10.38 -23.09
CA THR A 122 1.73 -10.13 -23.25
C THR A 122 1.50 -8.77 -23.89
N ASP A 123 0.35 -8.56 -24.49
CA ASP A 123 -0.08 -7.23 -24.93
C ASP A 123 -0.02 -6.22 -23.79
N ILE A 124 0.39 -4.99 -24.09
CA ILE A 124 0.48 -3.90 -23.09
C ILE A 124 -0.92 -3.30 -22.89
N LYS A 125 -1.79 -4.10 -22.28
CA LYS A 125 -3.16 -3.71 -21.91
C LYS A 125 -3.26 -3.62 -20.36
N ILE A 126 -4.15 -2.74 -19.88
CA ILE A 126 -4.37 -2.53 -18.44
C ILE A 126 -4.75 -3.85 -17.76
N GLY A 127 -4.01 -4.20 -16.70
CA GLY A 127 -4.23 -5.42 -15.93
C GLY A 127 -3.41 -6.63 -16.41
N ASN A 128 -2.83 -6.61 -17.60
CA ASN A 128 -1.92 -7.66 -18.07
C ASN A 128 -0.60 -7.62 -17.27
N CYS A 129 0.00 -8.79 -17.09
CA CYS A 129 1.23 -8.94 -16.32
C CYS A 129 2.28 -9.67 -17.16
N CYS A 130 3.44 -9.04 -17.34
CA CYS A 130 4.57 -9.68 -18.04
C CYS A 130 5.91 -9.28 -17.40
N GLU A 131 6.99 -9.82 -17.96
CA GLU A 131 8.34 -9.43 -17.58
C GLU A 131 8.62 -8.00 -18.04
N MET A 132 9.27 -7.20 -17.17
CA MET A 132 9.48 -5.77 -17.46
C MET A 132 10.39 -5.53 -18.66
N ARG A 133 11.25 -6.48 -19.06
CA ARG A 133 12.05 -6.35 -20.29
C ARG A 133 11.23 -6.29 -21.57
N ASN A 134 10.01 -6.87 -21.55
CA ASN A 134 9.10 -6.94 -22.69
C ASN A 134 8.07 -5.79 -22.70
N MET A 135 8.21 -4.81 -21.82
CA MET A 135 7.34 -3.64 -21.74
C MET A 135 8.05 -2.44 -22.36
N PRO A 136 7.36 -1.58 -23.13
CA PRO A 136 7.98 -0.37 -23.69
C PRO A 136 8.32 0.64 -22.60
N GLU A 137 9.36 1.45 -22.87
CA GLU A 137 9.71 2.59 -22.03
C GLU A 137 8.56 3.59 -21.93
N GLY A 138 8.47 4.30 -20.81
CA GLY A 138 7.36 5.21 -20.53
C GLY A 138 6.12 4.55 -19.93
N THR A 139 5.99 3.22 -20.00
CA THR A 139 4.83 2.49 -19.47
C THR A 139 4.70 2.66 -17.95
N PHE A 140 3.47 2.94 -17.50
CA PHE A 140 3.12 2.92 -16.08
C PHE A 140 2.75 1.51 -15.66
N ILE A 141 3.36 1.06 -14.58
CA ILE A 141 3.22 -0.29 -14.04
C ILE A 141 2.95 -0.26 -12.53
N HIS A 142 2.36 -1.32 -12.03
CA HIS A 142 2.15 -1.55 -10.59
C HIS A 142 2.43 -3.01 -10.23
N ASN A 143 2.28 -3.36 -8.95
CA ASN A 143 2.54 -4.73 -8.45
C ASN A 143 3.92 -5.26 -8.89
N VAL A 144 4.95 -4.45 -8.76
CA VAL A 144 6.29 -4.72 -9.29
C VAL A 144 7.05 -5.67 -8.37
N GLU A 145 7.62 -6.71 -8.94
CA GLU A 145 8.53 -7.61 -8.22
C GLU A 145 9.90 -6.97 -7.97
N LEU A 146 10.56 -7.41 -6.90
CA LEU A 146 11.97 -7.09 -6.59
C LEU A 146 12.92 -8.25 -6.87
N LYS A 147 12.39 -9.47 -6.91
CA LYS A 147 13.10 -10.70 -7.26
C LYS A 147 12.14 -11.54 -8.09
N PRO A 148 12.59 -12.16 -9.17
CA PRO A 148 11.74 -12.98 -10.02
C PRO A 148 11.03 -14.08 -9.23
N GLY A 149 9.74 -14.29 -9.49
CA GLY A 149 8.90 -15.31 -8.87
C GLY A 149 8.51 -15.07 -7.40
N LYS A 150 8.99 -14.00 -6.76
CA LYS A 150 8.64 -13.70 -5.37
C LYS A 150 7.24 -13.08 -5.21
N GLY A 151 6.71 -12.52 -6.27
CA GLY A 151 5.47 -11.74 -6.29
C GLY A 151 5.72 -10.24 -6.08
N GLY A 152 4.77 -9.44 -6.51
CA GLY A 152 4.86 -7.98 -6.46
C GLY A 152 5.01 -7.43 -5.05
N GLN A 153 5.93 -6.49 -4.87
CA GLN A 153 6.26 -5.89 -3.57
C GLN A 153 6.17 -4.36 -3.59
N MET A 154 6.29 -3.73 -4.77
CA MET A 154 6.23 -2.27 -4.93
C MET A 154 4.99 -1.84 -5.69
N ALA A 155 4.60 -0.57 -5.52
CA ALA A 155 3.46 0.06 -6.20
C ALA A 155 2.17 -0.76 -6.09
N ARG A 156 1.73 -1.06 -4.85
CA ARG A 156 0.50 -1.83 -4.56
C ARG A 156 -0.59 -1.03 -3.88
N SER A 157 -0.26 0.14 -3.34
CA SER A 157 -1.23 0.99 -2.65
C SER A 157 -2.05 1.81 -3.66
N ALA A 158 -3.24 2.26 -3.24
CA ALA A 158 -4.11 3.11 -4.04
C ALA A 158 -3.37 4.29 -4.67
N GLY A 159 -3.60 4.54 -5.95
CA GLY A 159 -2.98 5.61 -6.72
C GLY A 159 -1.47 5.46 -6.98
N CYS A 160 -0.84 4.37 -6.53
CA CYS A 160 0.59 4.17 -6.76
C CYS A 160 0.87 3.56 -8.14
N SER A 161 1.97 4.00 -8.73
CA SER A 161 2.54 3.42 -9.95
C SER A 161 4.06 3.54 -9.93
N ALA A 162 4.71 2.85 -10.83
CA ALA A 162 6.10 3.06 -11.21
C ALA A 162 6.14 3.26 -12.72
N GLN A 163 7.03 4.10 -13.22
CA GLN A 163 7.23 4.34 -14.64
C GLN A 163 8.54 3.71 -15.08
N ILE A 164 8.52 3.00 -16.20
CA ILE A 164 9.73 2.48 -16.84
C ILE A 164 10.44 3.65 -17.54
N LEU A 165 11.67 3.92 -17.16
CA LEU A 165 12.49 4.99 -17.74
C LEU A 165 13.50 4.48 -18.76
N GLY A 166 13.95 3.25 -18.61
CA GLY A 166 14.93 2.64 -19.51
C GLY A 166 15.09 1.17 -19.23
N ILE A 167 15.42 0.42 -20.27
CA ILE A 167 15.60 -1.03 -20.24
C ILE A 167 17.02 -1.34 -20.65
N GLU A 168 17.76 -1.97 -19.75
CA GLU A 168 19.08 -2.53 -19.97
C GLU A 168 18.97 -4.07 -20.03
N GLU A 169 19.93 -4.75 -20.56
CA GLU A 169 19.94 -6.22 -20.67
C GLU A 169 19.57 -6.93 -19.35
N LYS A 170 20.19 -6.52 -18.24
CA LYS A 170 20.00 -7.12 -16.92
C LYS A 170 19.03 -6.38 -16.01
N TYR A 171 18.87 -5.09 -16.20
CA TYR A 171 18.10 -4.23 -15.30
C TYR A 171 17.13 -3.32 -16.06
N VAL A 172 16.01 -3.05 -15.41
CA VAL A 172 15.08 -2.00 -15.82
C VAL A 172 15.15 -0.88 -14.80
N THR A 173 15.26 0.35 -15.28
CA THR A 173 15.28 1.56 -14.46
C THR A 173 13.86 2.07 -14.26
N LEU A 174 13.42 2.14 -13.01
CA LEU A 174 12.07 2.55 -12.62
C LEU A 174 12.08 3.84 -11.85
N ARG A 175 11.16 4.75 -12.19
CA ARG A 175 10.79 5.92 -11.38
C ARG A 175 9.57 5.59 -10.54
N LEU A 176 9.72 5.62 -9.22
CA LEU A 176 8.63 5.36 -8.27
C LEU A 176 7.82 6.63 -8.01
N SER A 177 6.59 6.48 -7.51
CA SER A 177 5.72 7.59 -7.07
C SER A 177 6.35 8.48 -6.00
N SER A 178 7.34 7.99 -5.25
CA SER A 178 8.12 8.77 -4.29
C SER A 178 9.17 9.69 -4.92
N GLY A 179 9.39 9.60 -6.25
CA GLY A 179 10.48 10.26 -6.97
C GLY A 179 11.82 9.53 -6.95
N GLU A 180 11.94 8.41 -6.21
CA GLU A 180 13.12 7.56 -6.24
C GLU A 180 13.25 6.89 -7.61
N VAL A 181 14.46 6.95 -8.19
CA VAL A 181 14.81 6.20 -9.40
C VAL A 181 15.70 5.04 -9.00
N ARG A 182 15.33 3.84 -9.39
CA ARG A 182 16.05 2.62 -9.02
C ARG A 182 16.04 1.57 -10.10
N LYS A 183 17.05 0.71 -10.09
CA LYS A 183 17.15 -0.48 -10.94
C LYS A 183 16.47 -1.68 -10.30
N VAL A 184 15.79 -2.47 -11.14
CA VAL A 184 15.19 -3.77 -10.79
C VAL A 184 15.60 -4.76 -11.87
N LEU A 185 15.70 -6.05 -11.55
CA LEU A 185 16.05 -7.08 -12.54
C LEU A 185 15.02 -7.10 -13.68
N ALA A 186 15.49 -7.21 -14.90
CA ALA A 186 14.65 -7.17 -16.11
C ALA A 186 13.63 -8.33 -16.19
N ASN A 187 13.98 -9.49 -15.63
CA ASN A 187 13.11 -10.66 -15.55
C ASN A 187 12.05 -10.57 -14.43
N CYS A 188 12.02 -9.50 -13.65
CA CYS A 188 10.95 -9.30 -12.68
C CYS A 188 9.65 -8.94 -13.40
N ARG A 189 8.53 -9.48 -12.90
CA ARG A 189 7.19 -9.19 -13.43
C ARG A 189 6.61 -7.93 -12.85
N ALA A 190 5.76 -7.30 -13.64
CA ALA A 190 4.93 -6.19 -13.20
C ALA A 190 3.58 -6.22 -13.93
N THR A 191 2.59 -5.53 -13.39
CA THR A 191 1.27 -5.41 -14.03
C THR A 191 1.14 -4.03 -14.65
N VAL A 192 0.62 -3.97 -15.88
CA VAL A 192 0.43 -2.73 -16.64
C VAL A 192 -0.67 -1.87 -16.04
N GLY A 193 -0.44 -0.56 -15.97
CA GLY A 193 -1.37 0.45 -15.46
C GLY A 193 -1.04 0.96 -14.06
N THR A 194 -1.80 1.94 -13.59
CA THR A 194 -1.72 2.51 -12.24
C THR A 194 -2.73 1.83 -11.32
N VAL A 195 -2.47 1.78 -10.02
CA VAL A 195 -3.44 1.24 -9.05
C VAL A 195 -4.63 2.19 -8.94
N GLY A 196 -5.84 1.67 -8.95
CA GLY A 196 -7.08 2.43 -8.79
C GLY A 196 -7.25 3.02 -7.39
N ASN A 197 -8.44 3.65 -7.15
CA ASN A 197 -8.82 4.26 -5.87
C ASN A 197 -7.87 5.38 -5.39
N GLU A 198 -7.37 6.20 -6.31
CA GLU A 198 -6.36 7.25 -6.07
C GLU A 198 -6.77 8.27 -5.00
N ASP A 199 -8.07 8.58 -4.89
CA ASP A 199 -8.62 9.53 -3.92
C ASP A 199 -8.62 9.03 -2.46
N TYR A 200 -8.18 7.79 -2.22
CA TYR A 200 -8.14 7.20 -0.87
C TYR A 200 -7.37 8.06 0.13
N SER A 201 -6.30 8.71 -0.30
CA SER A 201 -5.46 9.58 0.55
C SER A 201 -6.15 10.89 0.96
N LEU A 202 -7.17 11.32 0.21
CA LEU A 202 -7.91 12.57 0.44
C LEU A 202 -9.06 12.42 1.46
N VAL A 203 -9.33 11.18 1.93
CA VAL A 203 -10.40 10.91 2.87
C VAL A 203 -10.08 11.45 4.26
N ASN A 204 -10.96 12.31 4.77
CA ASN A 204 -10.91 12.79 6.15
C ASN A 204 -11.81 11.94 7.04
N TYR A 205 -11.23 11.35 8.08
CA TYR A 205 -11.98 10.48 9.00
C TYR A 205 -12.90 11.24 9.96
N GLY A 206 -12.66 12.53 10.22
CA GLY A 206 -13.51 13.44 10.96
C GLY A 206 -13.61 13.20 12.47
N LYS A 207 -13.40 11.97 12.96
CA LYS A 207 -13.46 11.65 14.40
C LYS A 207 -12.45 10.56 14.80
N ALA A 208 -11.97 10.64 16.05
CA ALA A 208 -11.04 9.68 16.64
C ALA A 208 -11.56 8.22 16.62
N GLY A 209 -12.88 8.03 16.80
CA GLY A 209 -13.52 6.72 16.78
C GLY A 209 -13.32 5.97 15.46
N ARG A 210 -13.22 6.66 14.31
CA ARG A 210 -12.89 5.98 13.03
C ARG A 210 -11.49 5.38 13.01
N ASN A 211 -10.52 6.05 13.63
CA ASN A 211 -9.18 5.49 13.79
C ASN A 211 -9.21 4.25 14.71
N ARG A 212 -10.04 4.28 15.78
CA ARG A 212 -10.24 3.13 16.65
C ARG A 212 -10.79 1.92 15.87
N TRP A 213 -11.78 2.13 14.98
CA TRP A 213 -12.32 1.07 14.12
C TRP A 213 -11.27 0.48 13.18
N ARG A 214 -10.28 1.26 12.78
CA ARG A 214 -9.15 0.81 11.95
C ARG A 214 -8.07 0.05 12.73
N GLY A 215 -8.20 -0.03 14.05
CA GLY A 215 -7.23 -0.68 14.93
C GLY A 215 -6.08 0.23 15.39
N ILE A 216 -6.23 1.54 15.20
CA ILE A 216 -5.25 2.53 15.66
C ILE A 216 -5.66 3.02 17.05
N ARG A 217 -4.80 2.80 18.05
CA ARG A 217 -4.99 3.31 19.40
C ARG A 217 -4.50 4.75 19.52
N PRO A 218 -5.02 5.52 20.51
CA PRO A 218 -4.56 6.88 20.78
C PRO A 218 -3.06 6.93 21.05
N THR A 219 -2.43 8.03 20.64
CA THR A 219 -1.02 8.32 20.90
C THR A 219 -0.93 9.47 21.91
N VAL A 220 -0.23 9.25 23.02
CA VAL A 220 0.07 10.27 24.01
C VAL A 220 1.37 10.97 23.63
N ARG A 221 1.40 12.31 23.68
CA ARG A 221 2.60 13.11 23.41
C ARG A 221 3.61 12.96 24.53
N GLY A 222 4.90 12.95 24.22
CA GLY A 222 5.95 12.88 25.22
C GLY A 222 5.96 14.05 26.20
N SER A 223 5.52 15.25 25.77
CA SER A 223 5.47 16.44 26.62
C SER A 223 4.40 16.42 27.73
N VAL A 224 3.47 15.46 27.71
CA VAL A 224 2.47 15.25 28.78
C VAL A 224 2.76 14.02 29.65
N MET A 225 3.94 13.45 29.50
CA MET A 225 4.45 12.35 30.31
C MET A 225 5.35 12.86 31.43
N ASN A 226 5.71 11.99 32.38
CA ASN A 226 6.67 12.29 33.38
C ASN A 226 8.12 12.29 32.82
N PRO A 227 9.09 12.94 33.51
CA PRO A 227 10.49 12.99 33.04
C PRO A 227 11.14 11.62 32.89
N ASN A 228 10.73 10.63 33.68
CA ASN A 228 11.22 9.25 33.60
C ASN A 228 10.67 8.47 32.41
N ASP A 229 9.50 8.86 31.88
CA ASP A 229 8.82 8.15 30.76
C ASP A 229 9.25 8.66 29.39
N HIS A 230 9.60 9.94 29.29
CA HIS A 230 9.96 10.55 28.01
C HIS A 230 10.94 11.73 28.21
N PRO A 231 11.93 11.91 27.29
CA PRO A 231 12.86 13.05 27.34
C PRO A 231 12.21 14.43 27.24
N HIS A 232 10.95 14.52 26.82
CA HIS A 232 10.16 15.75 26.78
C HIS A 232 9.21 15.89 27.99
N GLY A 233 9.25 14.95 28.92
CA GLY A 233 8.36 14.92 30.07
C GLY A 233 8.76 15.95 31.13
N GLY A 234 7.78 16.25 32.01
CA GLY A 234 7.94 17.19 33.12
C GLY A 234 7.50 18.61 32.77
N GLY A 235 7.55 19.47 33.81
CA GLY A 235 7.11 20.86 33.75
C GLY A 235 5.61 21.04 34.08
N GLU A 236 5.20 22.27 34.20
CA GLU A 236 3.81 22.64 34.49
C GLU A 236 3.03 23.12 33.28
N GLY A 237 1.74 22.80 33.22
CA GLY A 237 0.83 23.24 32.19
C GLY A 237 1.23 22.73 30.79
N ARG A 238 1.19 23.61 29.80
CA ARG A 238 1.53 23.29 28.40
C ARG A 238 3.04 23.52 28.16
N THR A 239 3.87 22.55 28.49
CA THR A 239 5.32 22.65 28.34
C THR A 239 5.77 22.44 26.90
N PRO A 240 6.82 23.19 26.47
CA PRO A 240 7.49 22.97 25.19
C PRO A 240 8.41 21.72 25.23
N ILE A 241 9.00 21.38 24.09
CA ILE A 241 9.93 20.25 24.00
C ILE A 241 11.23 20.48 24.81
N GLY A 242 11.63 21.75 25.00
CA GLY A 242 12.79 22.14 25.81
C GLY A 242 14.15 21.64 25.32
N ARG A 243 14.27 21.21 24.06
CA ARG A 243 15.50 20.64 23.46
C ARG A 243 15.72 21.18 22.06
N LYS A 244 16.98 21.17 21.58
CA LYS A 244 17.35 21.62 20.23
C LYS A 244 16.61 20.87 19.10
N SER A 245 16.14 19.65 19.33
CA SER A 245 15.36 18.87 18.38
C SER A 245 14.43 17.89 19.12
N PRO A 246 13.29 17.52 18.53
CA PRO A 246 12.43 16.48 19.08
C PRO A 246 13.19 15.17 19.29
N MET A 247 12.90 14.47 20.38
CA MET A 247 13.51 13.20 20.76
C MET A 247 12.48 12.07 20.72
N THR A 248 12.96 10.86 20.51
CA THR A 248 12.19 9.63 20.71
C THR A 248 12.15 9.28 22.19
N PRO A 249 11.25 8.38 22.66
CA PRO A 249 11.27 7.89 24.05
C PRO A 249 12.62 7.32 24.50
N TRP A 250 13.45 6.87 23.58
CA TRP A 250 14.78 6.32 23.84
C TRP A 250 15.91 7.35 23.72
N GLY A 251 15.60 8.63 23.70
CA GLY A 251 16.60 9.70 23.68
C GLY A 251 17.28 9.96 22.32
N LYS A 252 16.85 9.33 21.24
CA LYS A 252 17.38 9.59 19.90
C LYS A 252 16.62 10.74 19.24
N LYS A 253 17.29 11.51 18.39
CA LYS A 253 16.64 12.55 17.57
C LYS A 253 15.52 11.94 16.72
N ALA A 254 14.32 12.54 16.74
CA ALA A 254 13.15 12.05 16.02
C ALA A 254 13.08 12.56 14.57
N LEU A 255 13.64 13.74 14.28
CA LEU A 255 13.60 14.39 12.97
C LEU A 255 15.01 14.62 12.41
N GLY A 256 15.12 14.65 11.07
CA GLY A 256 16.37 14.96 10.36
C GLY A 256 17.43 13.86 10.36
N VAL A 257 17.16 12.70 10.95
CA VAL A 257 18.11 11.59 11.02
C VAL A 257 17.92 10.64 9.84
N LYS A 258 19.01 10.32 9.15
CA LYS A 258 19.03 9.28 8.11
C LYS A 258 18.99 7.91 8.77
N THR A 259 17.85 7.20 8.69
CA THR A 259 17.67 5.89 9.32
C THR A 259 18.10 4.72 8.43
N ARG A 260 18.26 4.95 7.12
CA ARG A 260 18.74 3.90 6.20
C ARG A 260 20.21 3.57 6.50
N ARG A 261 20.51 2.31 6.72
CA ARG A 261 21.91 1.83 6.90
C ARG A 261 22.71 2.02 5.61
N ASN A 262 23.91 2.60 5.69
CA ASN A 262 24.77 2.90 4.52
C ASN A 262 25.18 1.62 3.76
N LYS A 263 25.49 0.53 4.48
CA LYS A 263 25.94 -0.76 3.92
C LYS A 263 24.81 -1.68 3.46
N LYS A 264 23.61 -1.16 3.18
CA LYS A 264 22.50 -2.00 2.69
C LYS A 264 22.73 -2.36 1.22
N ALA A 265 22.76 -3.65 0.88
CA ALA A 265 23.03 -4.16 -0.48
C ALA A 265 22.15 -3.50 -1.56
N SER A 266 20.86 -3.27 -1.26
CA SER A 266 19.93 -2.60 -2.19
C SER A 266 20.26 -1.12 -2.45
N THR A 267 21.27 -0.53 -1.81
CA THR A 267 21.70 0.85 -2.09
C THR A 267 22.35 0.97 -3.46
N LYS A 268 23.03 -0.09 -3.92
CA LYS A 268 23.65 -0.14 -5.26
C LYS A 268 22.64 -0.03 -6.41
N LEU A 269 21.38 -0.39 -6.14
CA LEU A 269 20.30 -0.35 -7.13
C LEU A 269 19.55 1.00 -7.16
N ILE A 270 19.89 1.95 -6.31
CA ILE A 270 19.27 3.28 -6.30
C ILE A 270 20.13 4.22 -7.13
N VAL A 271 19.57 4.67 -8.24
CA VAL A 271 20.23 5.64 -9.15
C VAL A 271 20.09 7.06 -8.60
N ARG A 272 18.86 7.45 -8.21
CA ARG A 272 18.56 8.76 -7.63
C ARG A 272 17.59 8.61 -6.46
N ARG A 273 17.90 9.21 -5.33
CA ARG A 273 17.01 9.22 -4.16
C ARG A 273 15.87 10.21 -4.37
N ARG A 274 14.77 10.04 -3.62
CA ARG A 274 13.58 10.91 -3.69
C ARG A 274 13.87 12.40 -3.49
N ASN A 275 14.94 12.77 -2.79
CA ASN A 275 15.33 14.17 -2.52
C ASN A 275 16.42 14.68 -3.48
N GLY A 276 16.62 14.06 -4.63
CA GLY A 276 17.56 14.55 -5.65
C GLY A 276 19.05 14.37 -5.33
N LYS A 277 19.39 13.69 -4.24
CA LYS A 277 20.79 13.43 -3.83
C LYS A 277 21.11 11.94 -3.92
#